data_a0d57941885bb9f5648c1a6661c0f7a2
#
_entry.id   a0d57941885bb9f5648c1a6661c0f7a2
#
_cell.length_a   1.000
_cell.length_b   1.000
_cell.length_c   1.000
_cell.angle_alpha   90.00
_cell.angle_beta   90.00
_cell.angle_gamma   90.00
#
_symmetry.space_group_name_H-M   'P 1'
#
loop_
_entity.id
_entity.type
_entity.pdbx_description
1 polymer ?
#
loop_
_entity_poly.entity_id
_entity_poly.type
_entity_poly.pdbx_seq_one_letter_code
_entity_poly.pdbx_strand_id
1 'polypeptide(L)'
;MKPSTSTRARVRAAFVLCLLLLSSVSRAAAQQAAQQAATLPVEKVKQIEALVGAEMAKQKIPGMTVAVVSERRVRWAAGFGMQDIENNVAAKPATVYRLGSIAKPITAVAAMQLFERGKLDLDAPVQKYCPAFPEKQWPVTTRQVLGHLAGIRHYKSDDEFNSTRFYASVAEGLNMFKDDPLLSEPGTKYNYTTHGYSVLGCVVEGASGQKFADFVNENVFRPAAMERIRVDSVADIIPNRAQGYRVTDKGVLTNSPLADNSYKVPGGGFVSTAEDLARFAVALQTDRLLKRETLELMYAPQKTKDGKETSYGLGWGVAKRPTGERTVGHSGGQQRVSTFLHMQPDQGLAVVIMSNLEGARLGALAQQIGDIVLK
;
A
#
# COMPACT_ATOMS: atom_id res chain seq x y z
N MET A 1 -73.86 -28.05 6.41
CA MET A 1 -72.85 -28.08 7.52
C MET A 1 -71.81 -27.00 7.25
N LYS A 2 -71.75 -25.97 8.07
CA LYS A 2 -70.68 -24.93 7.98
C LYS A 2 -69.43 -25.44 8.70
N PRO A 3 -68.22 -25.36 8.10
CA PRO A 3 -67.01 -25.82 8.76
C PRO A 3 -66.74 -24.99 10.02
N SER A 4 -66.30 -25.67 11.09
CA SER A 4 -66.05 -25.05 12.40
C SER A 4 -64.94 -23.96 12.34
N THR A 5 -65.09 -22.93 13.15
CA THR A 5 -64.13 -21.78 13.26
C THR A 5 -62.72 -22.24 13.59
N SER A 6 -62.54 -23.42 14.22
CA SER A 6 -61.21 -23.98 14.57
C SER A 6 -60.44 -24.50 13.35
N THR A 7 -61.10 -25.00 12.32
CA THR A 7 -60.46 -25.52 11.10
C THR A 7 -59.93 -24.38 10.25
N ARG A 8 -60.63 -23.22 10.17
CA ARG A 8 -60.19 -22.03 9.44
C ARG A 8 -59.02 -21.36 10.09
N ALA A 9 -58.92 -21.39 11.42
CA ALA A 9 -57.75 -20.82 12.15
C ALA A 9 -56.46 -21.64 11.92
N ARG A 10 -56.59 -22.99 11.93
CA ARG A 10 -55.43 -23.89 11.69
C ARG A 10 -54.90 -23.80 10.26
N VAL A 11 -55.76 -23.65 9.25
CA VAL A 11 -55.37 -23.49 7.85
C VAL A 11 -54.66 -22.12 7.64
N ARG A 12 -55.17 -21.05 8.26
CA ARG A 12 -54.50 -19.72 8.20
C ARG A 12 -53.15 -19.72 8.89
N ALA A 13 -53.00 -20.38 10.04
CA ALA A 13 -51.72 -20.49 10.74
C ALA A 13 -50.68 -21.30 9.93
N ALA A 14 -51.10 -22.39 9.28
CA ALA A 14 -50.22 -23.19 8.39
C ALA A 14 -49.78 -22.40 7.15
N PHE A 15 -50.67 -21.59 6.57
CA PHE A 15 -50.34 -20.77 5.38
C PHE A 15 -49.38 -19.63 5.72
N VAL A 16 -49.50 -18.98 6.89
CA VAL A 16 -48.60 -17.96 7.39
C VAL A 16 -47.23 -18.57 7.70
N LEU A 17 -47.18 -19.75 8.31
CA LEU A 17 -45.96 -20.46 8.61
C LEU A 17 -45.18 -20.87 7.34
N CYS A 18 -45.87 -21.35 6.30
CA CYS A 18 -45.27 -21.64 4.99
C CYS A 18 -44.70 -20.39 4.30
N LEU A 19 -45.42 -19.26 4.37
CA LEU A 19 -44.94 -18.00 3.79
C LEU A 19 -43.69 -17.45 4.51
N LEU A 20 -43.63 -17.60 5.84
CA LEU A 20 -42.46 -17.23 6.64
C LEU A 20 -41.23 -18.13 6.35
N LEU A 21 -41.47 -19.45 6.17
CA LEU A 21 -40.41 -20.39 5.80
C LEU A 21 -39.91 -20.16 4.37
N LEU A 22 -40.76 -19.88 3.41
CA LEU A 22 -40.36 -19.54 2.03
C LEU A 22 -39.60 -18.22 1.96
N SER A 23 -39.97 -17.22 2.77
CA SER A 23 -39.23 -15.95 2.85
C SER A 23 -37.88 -16.08 3.51
N SER A 24 -37.71 -16.98 4.49
CA SER A 24 -36.42 -17.24 5.13
C SER A 24 -35.46 -18.01 4.22
N VAL A 25 -35.95 -18.98 3.46
CA VAL A 25 -35.14 -19.72 2.47
C VAL A 25 -34.70 -18.84 1.32
N SER A 26 -35.57 -17.95 0.83
CA SER A 26 -35.19 -16.99 -0.24
C SER A 26 -34.18 -15.93 0.26
N ARG A 27 -34.30 -15.49 1.51
CA ARG A 27 -33.29 -14.59 2.12
C ARG A 27 -31.94 -15.27 2.32
N ALA A 28 -31.94 -16.53 2.80
CA ALA A 28 -30.70 -17.29 2.96
C ALA A 28 -30.03 -17.56 1.61
N ALA A 29 -30.78 -17.95 0.58
CA ALA A 29 -30.26 -18.14 -0.77
C ALA A 29 -29.73 -16.84 -1.40
N ALA A 30 -30.41 -15.70 -1.21
CA ALA A 30 -29.94 -14.40 -1.67
C ALA A 30 -28.70 -13.96 -0.91
N GLN A 31 -28.61 -14.22 0.38
CA GLN A 31 -27.45 -13.91 1.21
C GLN A 31 -26.24 -14.79 0.83
N GLN A 32 -26.46 -16.06 0.55
CA GLN A 32 -25.44 -17.00 0.08
C GLN A 32 -24.97 -16.64 -1.34
N ALA A 33 -25.86 -16.26 -2.25
CA ALA A 33 -25.50 -15.76 -3.58
C ALA A 33 -24.72 -14.43 -3.50
N ALA A 34 -25.11 -13.51 -2.61
CA ALA A 34 -24.39 -12.27 -2.36
C ALA A 34 -22.99 -12.53 -1.76
N GLN A 35 -22.86 -13.54 -0.91
CA GLN A 35 -21.58 -13.94 -0.30
C GLN A 35 -20.67 -14.64 -1.32
N GLN A 36 -21.22 -15.47 -2.22
CA GLN A 36 -20.47 -16.05 -3.35
C GLN A 36 -20.05 -14.98 -4.38
N ALA A 37 -20.89 -14.00 -4.65
CA ALA A 37 -20.52 -12.84 -5.48
C ALA A 37 -19.49 -11.92 -4.83
N ALA A 38 -19.24 -12.05 -3.52
CA ALA A 38 -18.26 -11.27 -2.78
C ALA A 38 -16.84 -11.85 -2.84
N THR A 39 -16.65 -13.08 -3.33
CA THR A 39 -15.37 -13.78 -3.37
C THR A 39 -14.91 -14.04 -4.81
N LEU A 40 -13.61 -14.31 -5.00
CA LEU A 40 -13.14 -14.80 -6.30
C LEU A 40 -13.68 -16.22 -6.60
N PRO A 41 -13.92 -16.56 -7.89
CA PRO A 41 -14.23 -17.93 -8.28
C PRO A 41 -13.18 -18.92 -7.79
N VAL A 42 -13.60 -20.08 -7.30
CA VAL A 42 -12.72 -21.11 -6.72
C VAL A 42 -11.61 -21.51 -7.68
N GLU A 43 -11.90 -21.62 -8.98
CA GLU A 43 -10.89 -21.98 -9.98
C GLU A 43 -9.80 -20.93 -10.14
N LYS A 44 -10.13 -19.63 -10.09
CA LYS A 44 -9.14 -18.55 -10.07
C LYS A 44 -8.30 -18.59 -8.81
N VAL A 45 -8.91 -18.86 -7.64
CA VAL A 45 -8.19 -19.02 -6.38
C VAL A 45 -7.16 -20.14 -6.47
N LYS A 46 -7.53 -21.32 -6.98
CA LYS A 46 -6.58 -22.44 -7.17
C LYS A 46 -5.41 -22.07 -8.08
N GLN A 47 -5.68 -21.37 -9.18
CA GLN A 47 -4.62 -20.91 -10.10
C GLN A 47 -3.68 -19.92 -9.40
N ILE A 48 -4.21 -18.98 -8.62
CA ILE A 48 -3.41 -18.02 -7.85
C ILE A 48 -2.57 -18.75 -6.80
N GLU A 49 -3.15 -19.68 -6.05
CA GLU A 49 -2.45 -20.45 -5.02
C GLU A 49 -1.30 -21.27 -5.61
N ALA A 50 -1.52 -21.93 -6.74
CA ALA A 50 -0.48 -22.68 -7.46
C ALA A 50 0.67 -21.77 -7.92
N LEU A 51 0.33 -20.59 -8.47
CA LEU A 51 1.30 -19.59 -8.93
C LEU A 51 2.12 -19.03 -7.77
N VAL A 52 1.47 -18.68 -6.65
CA VAL A 52 2.13 -18.20 -5.43
C VAL A 52 3.06 -19.26 -4.87
N GLY A 53 2.61 -20.52 -4.75
CA GLY A 53 3.45 -21.61 -4.26
C GLY A 53 4.71 -21.85 -5.11
N ALA A 54 4.56 -21.80 -6.43
CA ALA A 54 5.69 -21.94 -7.36
C ALA A 54 6.70 -20.79 -7.22
N GLU A 55 6.25 -19.54 -7.08
CA GLU A 55 7.13 -18.38 -6.95
C GLU A 55 7.81 -18.35 -5.58
N MET A 56 7.10 -18.74 -4.50
CA MET A 56 7.69 -18.89 -3.16
C MET A 56 8.82 -19.92 -3.16
N ALA A 57 8.62 -21.10 -3.76
CA ALA A 57 9.63 -22.14 -3.87
C ALA A 57 10.86 -21.66 -4.67
N LYS A 58 10.62 -21.01 -5.81
CA LYS A 58 11.67 -20.48 -6.69
C LYS A 58 12.56 -19.44 -6.00
N GLN A 59 11.99 -18.52 -5.22
CA GLN A 59 12.72 -17.46 -4.56
C GLN A 59 13.09 -17.77 -3.10
N LYS A 60 12.75 -18.95 -2.58
CA LYS A 60 12.93 -19.33 -1.16
C LYS A 60 12.21 -18.39 -0.19
N ILE A 61 11.01 -17.93 -0.55
CA ILE A 61 10.22 -17.01 0.29
C ILE A 61 9.59 -17.80 1.44
N PRO A 62 9.90 -17.46 2.72
CA PRO A 62 9.38 -18.21 3.85
C PRO A 62 7.88 -17.99 4.07
N GLY A 63 7.42 -16.74 3.97
CA GLY A 63 6.03 -16.36 4.19
C GLY A 63 5.60 -15.25 3.26
N MET A 64 4.34 -15.32 2.82
CA MET A 64 3.74 -14.36 1.91
C MET A 64 2.26 -14.16 2.26
N THR A 65 1.76 -12.96 2.04
CA THR A 65 0.33 -12.67 2.05
C THR A 65 -0.04 -11.97 0.76
N VAL A 66 -1.14 -12.42 0.16
CA VAL A 66 -1.68 -11.85 -1.08
C VAL A 66 -3.09 -11.35 -0.82
N ALA A 67 -3.44 -10.17 -1.34
CA ALA A 67 -4.80 -9.66 -1.37
C ALA A 67 -5.15 -9.20 -2.79
N VAL A 68 -6.40 -9.44 -3.19
CA VAL A 68 -6.90 -9.15 -4.54
C VAL A 68 -8.14 -8.27 -4.46
N VAL A 69 -8.11 -7.19 -5.21
CA VAL A 69 -9.25 -6.32 -5.51
C VAL A 69 -9.72 -6.60 -6.93
N SER A 70 -11.00 -6.81 -7.11
CA SER A 70 -11.67 -6.88 -8.40
C SER A 70 -12.98 -6.10 -8.31
N GLU A 71 -13.36 -5.42 -9.38
CA GLU A 71 -14.56 -4.54 -9.40
C GLU A 71 -14.57 -3.52 -8.26
N ARG A 72 -13.41 -2.97 -7.93
CA ARG A 72 -13.20 -1.99 -6.83
C ARG A 72 -13.62 -2.50 -5.45
N ARG A 73 -13.51 -3.82 -5.20
CA ARG A 73 -13.82 -4.45 -3.90
C ARG A 73 -12.73 -5.47 -3.56
N VAL A 74 -12.39 -5.57 -2.28
CA VAL A 74 -11.53 -6.66 -1.81
C VAL A 74 -12.30 -7.97 -1.97
N ARG A 75 -11.79 -8.88 -2.79
CA ARG A 75 -12.47 -10.14 -3.14
C ARG A 75 -11.83 -11.35 -2.48
N TRP A 76 -10.55 -11.26 -2.15
CA TRP A 76 -9.82 -12.39 -1.58
C TRP A 76 -8.55 -11.94 -0.90
N ALA A 77 -8.16 -12.61 0.19
CA ALA A 77 -6.86 -12.49 0.82
C ALA A 77 -6.46 -13.83 1.45
N ALA A 78 -5.18 -14.21 1.31
CA ALA A 78 -4.65 -15.44 1.90
C ALA A 78 -3.19 -15.27 2.33
N GLY A 79 -2.79 -16.04 3.36
CA GLY A 79 -1.42 -16.19 3.80
C GLY A 79 -0.85 -17.53 3.37
N PHE A 80 0.45 -17.57 3.06
CA PHE A 80 1.18 -18.74 2.56
C PHE A 80 2.50 -18.88 3.32
N GLY A 81 2.87 -20.12 3.66
CA GLY A 81 4.11 -20.40 4.39
C GLY A 81 4.10 -19.83 5.81
N MET A 82 5.26 -19.36 6.28
CA MET A 82 5.54 -19.03 7.68
C MET A 82 5.81 -17.54 7.87
N GLN A 83 5.03 -16.86 8.73
CA GLN A 83 5.38 -15.52 9.18
C GLN A 83 6.55 -15.51 10.17
N ASP A 84 6.77 -16.63 10.87
CA ASP A 84 7.89 -16.84 11.79
C ASP A 84 8.28 -18.33 11.73
N ILE A 85 9.48 -18.61 11.18
CA ILE A 85 10.00 -19.98 11.05
C ILE A 85 10.41 -20.52 12.41
N GLU A 86 11.09 -19.71 13.23
CA GLU A 86 11.66 -20.14 14.51
C GLU A 86 10.57 -20.60 15.48
N ASN A 87 9.42 -19.89 15.49
CA ASN A 87 8.29 -20.18 16.35
C ASN A 87 7.19 -21.01 15.65
N ASN A 88 7.43 -21.47 14.42
CA ASN A 88 6.50 -22.26 13.62
C ASN A 88 5.11 -21.60 13.46
N VAL A 89 5.08 -20.29 13.21
CA VAL A 89 3.84 -19.52 13.06
C VAL A 89 3.53 -19.33 11.58
N ALA A 90 2.37 -19.84 11.14
CA ALA A 90 1.91 -19.70 9.75
C ALA A 90 1.54 -18.25 9.40
N ALA A 91 1.84 -17.83 8.17
CA ALA A 91 1.36 -16.56 7.63
C ALA A 91 -0.16 -16.61 7.41
N LYS A 92 -0.85 -15.50 7.70
CA LYS A 92 -2.32 -15.35 7.63
C LYS A 92 -2.66 -14.02 6.95
N PRO A 93 -3.89 -13.78 6.48
CA PRO A 93 -4.32 -12.47 6.00
C PRO A 93 -4.05 -11.34 6.99
N ALA A 94 -4.12 -11.63 8.29
CA ALA A 94 -3.85 -10.68 9.38
C ALA A 94 -2.36 -10.49 9.71
N THR A 95 -1.44 -11.16 9.00
CA THR A 95 0.02 -10.98 9.21
C THR A 95 0.42 -9.56 8.84
N VAL A 96 1.17 -8.92 9.74
CA VAL A 96 1.63 -7.54 9.61
C VAL A 96 3.07 -7.52 9.12
N TYR A 97 3.31 -6.81 8.03
CA TYR A 97 4.62 -6.64 7.43
C TYR A 97 5.01 -5.16 7.42
N ARG A 98 6.30 -4.87 7.35
CA ARG A 98 6.79 -3.55 6.94
C ARG A 98 6.31 -3.25 5.53
N LEU A 99 6.03 -1.98 5.22
CA LEU A 99 5.58 -1.58 3.88
C LEU A 99 6.74 -1.24 2.94
N GLY A 100 7.89 -0.87 3.48
CA GLY A 100 8.93 -0.27 2.67
C GLY A 100 8.39 0.91 1.87
N SER A 101 8.85 1.04 0.66
CA SER A 101 8.51 2.20 -0.18
C SER A 101 7.03 2.31 -0.58
N ILE A 102 6.15 1.36 -0.23
CA ILE A 102 4.69 1.56 -0.34
C ILE A 102 4.21 2.73 0.56
N ALA A 103 5.00 3.15 1.54
CA ALA A 103 4.76 4.37 2.30
C ALA A 103 4.72 5.63 1.41
N LYS A 104 5.42 5.64 0.27
CA LYS A 104 5.50 6.80 -0.62
C LYS A 104 4.16 7.15 -1.28
N PRO A 105 3.44 6.22 -1.92
CA PRO A 105 2.07 6.47 -2.36
C PRO A 105 1.17 7.04 -1.26
N ILE A 106 1.25 6.51 -0.05
CA ILE A 106 0.44 6.99 1.09
C ILE A 106 0.78 8.45 1.42
N THR A 107 2.06 8.78 1.50
CA THR A 107 2.54 10.16 1.75
C THR A 107 2.19 11.10 0.61
N ALA A 108 2.26 10.62 -0.65
CA ALA A 108 1.85 11.40 -1.80
C ALA A 108 0.34 11.72 -1.76
N VAL A 109 -0.50 10.76 -1.40
CA VAL A 109 -1.95 11.00 -1.21
C VAL A 109 -2.20 12.06 -0.14
N ALA A 110 -1.49 12.01 0.99
CA ALA A 110 -1.60 13.02 2.06
C ALA A 110 -1.24 14.44 1.55
N ALA A 111 -0.14 14.56 0.81
CA ALA A 111 0.26 15.84 0.20
C ALA A 111 -0.78 16.33 -0.82
N MET A 112 -1.30 15.44 -1.67
CA MET A 112 -2.28 15.80 -2.70
C MET A 112 -3.65 16.15 -2.11
N GLN A 113 -4.03 15.63 -0.95
CA GLN A 113 -5.21 16.08 -0.21
C GLN A 113 -5.06 17.54 0.28
N LEU A 114 -3.85 17.91 0.72
CA LEU A 114 -3.56 19.32 1.08
C LEU A 114 -3.58 20.24 -0.14
N PHE A 115 -3.09 19.75 -1.29
CA PHE A 115 -3.19 20.45 -2.57
C PHE A 115 -4.66 20.67 -2.96
N GLU A 116 -5.52 19.65 -2.93
CA GLU A 116 -6.96 19.79 -3.21
C GLU A 116 -7.67 20.81 -2.31
N ARG A 117 -7.21 20.91 -1.05
CA ARG A 117 -7.75 21.86 -0.06
C ARG A 117 -7.16 23.28 -0.19
N GLY A 118 -6.29 23.53 -1.17
CA GLY A 118 -5.60 24.81 -1.35
C GLY A 118 -4.58 25.15 -0.24
N LYS A 119 -4.22 24.18 0.61
CA LYS A 119 -3.25 24.34 1.70
C LYS A 119 -1.80 24.12 1.28
N LEU A 120 -1.58 23.44 0.16
CA LEU A 120 -0.28 23.11 -0.39
C LEU A 120 -0.21 23.57 -1.85
N ASP A 121 0.74 24.43 -2.15
CA ASP A 121 1.13 24.77 -3.51
C ASP A 121 2.28 23.84 -3.92
N LEU A 122 2.06 23.02 -4.96
CA LEU A 122 3.04 22.03 -5.42
C LEU A 122 4.30 22.66 -6.02
N ASP A 123 4.20 23.89 -6.49
CA ASP A 123 5.26 24.59 -7.22
C ASP A 123 6.00 25.64 -6.37
N ALA A 124 5.52 25.88 -5.14
CA ALA A 124 6.23 26.69 -4.16
C ALA A 124 7.47 25.94 -3.62
N PRO A 125 8.54 26.65 -3.20
CA PRO A 125 9.68 26.07 -2.51
C PRO A 125 9.25 25.29 -1.26
N VAL A 126 9.84 24.10 -1.06
CA VAL A 126 9.48 23.23 0.07
C VAL A 126 9.71 23.89 1.44
N GLN A 127 10.64 24.86 1.52
CA GLN A 127 10.95 25.62 2.73
C GLN A 127 9.75 26.42 3.25
N LYS A 128 8.81 26.82 2.38
CA LYS A 128 7.54 27.46 2.78
C LYS A 128 6.76 26.63 3.80
N TYR A 129 6.87 25.31 3.69
CA TYR A 129 6.14 24.36 4.55
C TYR A 129 7.07 23.55 5.46
N CYS A 130 8.33 23.37 5.08
CA CYS A 130 9.33 22.61 5.83
C CYS A 130 10.59 23.46 6.06
N PRO A 131 10.57 24.44 6.99
CA PRO A 131 11.75 25.28 7.27
C PRO A 131 12.93 24.50 7.87
N ALA A 132 12.69 23.28 8.38
CA ALA A 132 13.74 22.38 8.85
C ALA A 132 14.64 21.81 7.73
N PHE A 133 14.18 21.88 6.45
CA PHE A 133 15.01 21.56 5.29
C PHE A 133 15.61 22.86 4.74
N PRO A 134 16.94 23.07 4.86
CA PRO A 134 17.57 24.33 4.51
C PRO A 134 17.46 24.64 3.01
N GLU A 135 17.60 25.91 2.67
CA GLU A 135 17.78 26.34 1.29
C GLU A 135 18.97 25.63 0.65
N LYS A 136 18.84 25.33 -0.62
CA LYS A 136 19.86 24.67 -1.44
C LYS A 136 20.35 25.62 -2.54
N GLN A 137 21.39 25.21 -3.26
CA GLN A 137 21.89 25.97 -4.41
C GLN A 137 20.83 26.25 -5.49
N TRP A 138 19.74 25.47 -5.51
CA TRP A 138 18.55 25.68 -6.34
C TRP A 138 17.27 25.48 -5.53
N PRO A 139 16.20 26.21 -5.84
CA PRO A 139 14.91 25.99 -5.19
C PRO A 139 14.37 24.59 -5.52
N VAL A 140 13.82 23.91 -4.52
CA VAL A 140 13.20 22.59 -4.62
C VAL A 140 11.70 22.74 -4.39
N THR A 141 10.87 22.22 -5.30
CA THR A 141 9.42 22.24 -5.15
C THR A 141 8.85 20.90 -4.69
N THR A 142 7.65 20.94 -4.09
CA THR A 142 6.95 19.72 -3.66
C THR A 142 6.66 18.79 -4.85
N ARG A 143 6.32 19.33 -6.02
CA ARG A 143 6.11 18.55 -7.25
C ARG A 143 7.35 17.77 -7.63
N GLN A 144 8.52 18.41 -7.58
CA GLN A 144 9.80 17.76 -7.89
C GLN A 144 10.16 16.67 -6.89
N VAL A 145 9.83 16.86 -5.61
CA VAL A 145 10.01 15.82 -4.58
C VAL A 145 9.12 14.61 -4.83
N LEU A 146 7.83 14.84 -5.09
CA LEU A 146 6.84 13.80 -5.41
C LEU A 146 7.27 12.95 -6.62
N GLY A 147 7.83 13.59 -7.65
CA GLY A 147 8.26 12.95 -8.90
C GLY A 147 9.70 12.44 -8.90
N HIS A 148 10.43 12.51 -7.78
CA HIS A 148 11.86 12.16 -7.72
C HIS A 148 12.76 12.99 -8.66
N LEU A 149 12.41 14.24 -8.88
CA LEU A 149 13.13 15.21 -9.72
C LEU A 149 13.83 16.30 -8.91
N ALA A 150 13.85 16.19 -7.59
CA ALA A 150 14.38 17.22 -6.69
C ALA A 150 15.91 17.24 -6.56
N GLY A 151 16.61 16.23 -7.06
CA GLY A 151 18.06 16.10 -6.88
C GLY A 151 18.50 15.73 -5.45
N ILE A 152 17.58 15.47 -4.53
CA ILE A 152 17.90 15.02 -3.17
C ILE A 152 18.43 13.58 -3.23
N ARG A 153 19.59 13.34 -2.58
CA ARG A 153 20.21 12.02 -2.59
C ARG A 153 19.38 10.93 -1.93
N HIS A 154 19.68 9.70 -2.26
CA HIS A 154 19.24 8.50 -1.54
C HIS A 154 20.26 8.14 -0.44
N TYR A 155 20.24 6.91 0.11
CA TYR A 155 21.20 6.45 1.11
C TYR A 155 22.64 6.53 0.60
N LYS A 156 23.59 6.89 1.47
CA LYS A 156 25.03 6.93 1.17
C LYS A 156 25.69 5.57 1.36
N SER A 157 25.19 4.79 2.31
CA SER A 157 25.81 3.52 2.72
C SER A 157 24.77 2.55 3.29
N ASP A 158 25.19 1.31 3.46
CA ASP A 158 24.42 0.30 4.15
C ASP A 158 24.21 0.63 5.63
N ASP A 159 25.14 1.31 6.29
CA ASP A 159 25.00 1.75 7.68
C ASP A 159 23.88 2.78 7.83
N GLU A 160 23.76 3.72 6.88
CA GLU A 160 22.67 4.68 6.85
C GLU A 160 21.32 3.98 6.61
N PHE A 161 21.27 3.03 5.66
CA PHE A 161 20.09 2.24 5.37
C PHE A 161 19.68 1.32 6.53
N ASN A 162 20.66 0.73 7.23
CA ASN A 162 20.46 -0.20 8.35
C ASN A 162 20.52 0.51 9.73
N SER A 163 20.37 1.83 9.77
CA SER A 163 20.40 2.58 11.03
C SER A 163 19.49 1.98 12.09
N THR A 164 20.02 1.81 13.30
CA THR A 164 19.26 1.39 14.48
C THR A 164 18.93 2.56 15.42
N ARG A 165 19.35 3.78 15.04
CA ARG A 165 19.08 4.99 15.82
C ARG A 165 17.60 5.35 15.70
N PHE A 166 17.00 5.66 16.84
CA PHE A 166 15.64 6.22 16.91
C PHE A 166 15.65 7.73 16.66
N TYR A 167 14.66 8.22 15.89
CA TYR A 167 14.40 9.63 15.61
C TYR A 167 12.98 9.96 16.04
N ALA A 168 12.83 10.95 16.91
CA ALA A 168 11.56 11.25 17.56
C ALA A 168 10.56 12.02 16.68
N SER A 169 10.99 12.58 15.56
CA SER A 169 10.16 13.36 14.64
C SER A 169 10.64 13.24 13.20
N VAL A 170 9.78 13.62 12.26
CA VAL A 170 10.15 13.73 10.84
C VAL A 170 11.29 14.74 10.66
N ALA A 171 11.21 15.89 11.32
CA ALA A 171 12.24 16.92 11.26
C ALA A 171 13.61 16.43 11.79
N GLU A 172 13.64 15.64 12.86
CA GLU A 172 14.87 15.03 13.36
C GLU A 172 15.47 14.04 12.35
N GLY A 173 14.61 13.26 11.67
CA GLY A 173 15.04 12.34 10.61
C GLY A 173 15.75 13.04 9.44
N LEU A 174 15.43 14.32 9.16
CA LEU A 174 16.11 15.10 8.13
C LEU A 174 17.58 15.33 8.44
N ASN A 175 18.02 15.32 9.71
CA ASN A 175 19.41 15.54 10.11
C ASN A 175 20.38 14.51 9.50
N MET A 176 19.87 13.39 8.97
CA MET A 176 20.68 12.39 8.29
C MET A 176 21.24 12.90 6.95
N PHE A 177 20.58 13.86 6.28
CA PHE A 177 20.93 14.26 4.92
C PHE A 177 20.66 15.74 4.58
N LYS A 178 19.98 16.48 5.44
CA LYS A 178 19.50 17.85 5.10
C LYS A 178 20.60 18.82 4.71
N ASP A 179 21.82 18.62 5.21
CA ASP A 179 22.96 19.51 4.94
C ASP A 179 23.74 19.11 3.66
N ASP A 180 23.45 17.92 3.09
CA ASP A 180 24.09 17.48 1.85
C ASP A 180 23.64 18.33 0.64
N PRO A 181 24.53 18.54 -0.35
CA PRO A 181 24.17 19.25 -1.58
C PRO A 181 23.20 18.43 -2.42
N LEU A 182 22.47 19.08 -3.32
CA LEU A 182 21.70 18.40 -4.34
C LEU A 182 22.63 17.71 -5.35
N LEU A 183 22.27 16.52 -5.80
CA LEU A 183 23.03 15.75 -6.79
C LEU A 183 22.94 16.34 -8.21
N SER A 184 21.90 17.11 -8.49
CA SER A 184 21.63 17.75 -9.76
C SER A 184 20.66 18.91 -9.56
N GLU A 185 20.62 19.82 -10.53
CA GLU A 185 19.60 20.85 -10.58
C GLU A 185 18.19 20.19 -10.62
N PRO A 186 17.25 20.65 -9.77
CA PRO A 186 15.89 20.10 -9.74
C PRO A 186 15.19 20.17 -11.10
N GLY A 187 14.52 19.10 -11.46
CA GLY A 187 13.87 18.94 -12.75
C GLY A 187 14.76 18.42 -13.88
N THR A 188 16.09 18.32 -13.72
CA THR A 188 16.99 17.88 -14.81
C THR A 188 17.19 16.37 -14.87
N LYS A 189 17.13 15.66 -13.73
CA LYS A 189 17.37 14.22 -13.67
C LYS A 189 16.40 13.54 -12.72
N TYR A 190 15.90 12.38 -13.15
CA TYR A 190 15.19 11.46 -12.28
C TYR A 190 16.19 10.78 -11.32
N ASN A 191 15.95 10.93 -10.03
CA ASN A 191 16.80 10.34 -8.98
C ASN A 191 15.91 9.86 -7.83
N TYR A 192 15.59 8.57 -7.83
CA TYR A 192 14.75 7.97 -6.79
C TYR A 192 15.35 8.19 -5.40
N THR A 193 14.56 8.69 -4.46
CA THR A 193 15.05 8.98 -3.11
C THR A 193 13.99 8.75 -2.03
N THR A 194 14.39 8.05 -0.96
CA THR A 194 13.55 7.95 0.24
C THR A 194 13.68 9.21 1.11
N HIS A 195 14.85 9.85 1.13
CA HIS A 195 15.06 11.09 1.85
C HIS A 195 14.17 12.24 1.34
N GLY A 196 13.94 12.32 0.02
CA GLY A 196 12.96 13.26 -0.52
C GLY A 196 11.58 13.10 0.10
N TYR A 197 11.16 11.88 0.36
CA TYR A 197 9.87 11.63 1.02
C TYR A 197 9.87 11.95 2.51
N SER A 198 11.02 11.93 3.19
CA SER A 198 11.13 12.51 4.54
C SER A 198 10.91 14.03 4.50
N VAL A 199 11.44 14.73 3.48
CA VAL A 199 11.13 16.16 3.26
C VAL A 199 9.63 16.34 2.97
N LEU A 200 9.03 15.49 2.14
CA LEU A 200 7.59 15.55 1.86
C LEU A 200 6.73 15.36 3.12
N GLY A 201 7.14 14.48 4.04
CA GLY A 201 6.47 14.35 5.34
C GLY A 201 6.51 15.63 6.15
N CYS A 202 7.66 16.32 6.19
CA CYS A 202 7.81 17.62 6.83
C CYS A 202 6.94 18.70 6.13
N VAL A 203 6.84 18.68 4.81
CA VAL A 203 5.92 19.56 4.05
C VAL A 203 4.47 19.31 4.44
N VAL A 204 4.06 18.04 4.60
CA VAL A 204 2.71 17.69 5.07
C VAL A 204 2.47 18.26 6.49
N GLU A 205 3.44 18.13 7.40
CA GLU A 205 3.34 18.72 8.75
C GLU A 205 3.13 20.24 8.71
N GLY A 206 3.95 20.95 7.95
CA GLY A 206 3.86 22.41 7.88
C GLY A 206 2.60 22.92 7.17
N ALA A 207 2.16 22.25 6.11
CA ALA A 207 0.95 22.62 5.37
C ALA A 207 -0.34 22.28 6.14
N SER A 208 -0.32 21.23 6.97
CA SER A 208 -1.49 20.81 7.77
C SER A 208 -1.54 21.43 9.15
N GLY A 209 -0.41 21.76 9.75
CA GLY A 209 -0.27 22.12 11.16
C GLY A 209 -0.37 20.92 12.11
N GLN A 210 -0.32 19.69 11.60
CA GLN A 210 -0.43 18.43 12.36
C GLN A 210 0.86 17.60 12.24
N LYS A 211 1.14 16.74 13.21
CA LYS A 211 2.19 15.73 13.05
C LYS A 211 1.85 14.80 11.87
N PHE A 212 2.85 14.40 11.12
CA PHE A 212 2.67 13.56 9.93
C PHE A 212 1.87 12.29 10.20
N ALA A 213 2.21 11.56 11.27
CA ALA A 213 1.52 10.32 11.65
C ALA A 213 0.04 10.54 11.97
N ASP A 214 -0.30 11.64 12.65
CA ASP A 214 -1.68 11.99 13.00
C ASP A 214 -2.47 12.37 11.74
N PHE A 215 -1.86 13.20 10.87
CA PHE A 215 -2.50 13.61 9.61
C PHE A 215 -2.83 12.42 8.72
N VAL A 216 -1.88 11.50 8.47
CA VAL A 216 -2.13 10.33 7.62
C VAL A 216 -3.13 9.36 8.24
N ASN A 217 -3.14 9.23 9.58
CA ASN A 217 -4.12 8.41 10.27
C ASN A 217 -5.55 8.95 10.06
N GLU A 218 -5.75 10.25 10.24
CA GLU A 218 -7.07 10.89 10.14
C GLU A 218 -7.56 11.00 8.70
N ASN A 219 -6.65 11.33 7.77
CA ASN A 219 -7.03 11.71 6.41
C ASN A 219 -6.83 10.59 5.37
N VAL A 220 -6.01 9.56 5.66
CA VAL A 220 -5.75 8.45 4.74
C VAL A 220 -6.20 7.12 5.33
N PHE A 221 -5.71 6.74 6.53
CA PHE A 221 -5.94 5.39 7.05
C PHE A 221 -7.39 5.16 7.44
N ARG A 222 -7.97 6.03 8.25
CA ARG A 222 -9.38 5.92 8.66
C ARG A 222 -10.34 5.98 7.47
N PRO A 223 -10.26 6.97 6.55
CA PRO A 223 -11.14 7.01 5.39
C PRO A 223 -11.00 5.81 4.45
N ALA A 224 -9.80 5.22 4.36
CA ALA A 224 -9.57 4.00 3.59
C ALA A 224 -9.95 2.71 4.35
N ALA A 225 -10.41 2.80 5.60
CA ALA A 225 -10.71 1.67 6.47
C ALA A 225 -9.50 0.71 6.67
N MET A 226 -8.30 1.29 6.78
CA MET A 226 -7.06 0.57 7.09
C MET A 226 -6.92 0.42 8.61
N GLU A 227 -7.25 -0.74 9.14
CA GLU A 227 -7.40 -0.92 10.60
C GLU A 227 -6.09 -1.29 11.31
N ARG A 228 -5.16 -1.90 10.60
CA ARG A 228 -3.92 -2.45 11.17
C ARG A 228 -2.66 -1.68 10.78
N ILE A 229 -2.80 -0.69 9.92
CA ILE A 229 -1.68 0.17 9.54
C ILE A 229 -1.26 1.07 10.70
N ARG A 230 0.06 1.23 10.87
CA ARG A 230 0.65 2.16 11.85
C ARG A 230 2.09 2.48 11.50
N VAL A 231 2.66 3.45 12.20
CA VAL A 231 4.12 3.69 12.16
C VAL A 231 4.84 2.45 12.69
N ASP A 232 5.91 2.04 12.00
CA ASP A 232 6.79 0.97 12.45
C ASP A 232 7.60 1.44 13.66
N SER A 233 7.43 0.79 14.79
CA SER A 233 8.19 1.02 16.00
C SER A 233 8.84 -0.28 16.46
N VAL A 234 10.13 -0.23 16.75
CA VAL A 234 10.85 -1.40 17.28
C VAL A 234 10.52 -1.65 18.75
N ALA A 235 10.05 -0.61 19.45
CA ALA A 235 9.69 -0.69 20.86
C ALA A 235 8.26 -1.23 21.10
N ASP A 236 7.36 -1.06 20.11
CA ASP A 236 5.96 -1.43 20.30
C ASP A 236 5.72 -2.93 20.10
N ILE A 237 4.82 -3.48 20.92
CA ILE A 237 4.26 -4.80 20.69
C ILE A 237 3.21 -4.69 19.57
N ILE A 238 3.54 -5.24 18.40
CA ILE A 238 2.64 -5.25 17.23
C ILE A 238 2.18 -6.70 17.00
N PRO A 239 0.91 -7.02 17.30
CA PRO A 239 0.37 -8.36 17.11
C PRO A 239 0.50 -8.82 15.65
N ASN A 240 0.81 -10.11 15.45
CA ASN A 240 0.98 -10.75 14.14
C ASN A 240 2.10 -10.15 13.27
N ARG A 241 3.06 -9.42 13.85
CA ARG A 241 4.23 -8.92 13.10
C ARG A 241 5.06 -10.09 12.60
N ALA A 242 5.31 -10.13 11.29
CA ALA A 242 6.17 -11.14 10.69
C ALA A 242 7.63 -10.96 11.10
N GLN A 243 8.32 -12.08 11.36
CA GLN A 243 9.78 -12.13 11.40
C GLN A 243 10.33 -12.00 9.98
N GLY A 244 11.45 -11.30 9.81
CA GLY A 244 12.02 -11.06 8.50
C GLY A 244 13.27 -11.85 8.22
N TYR A 245 13.47 -12.23 6.95
CA TYR A 245 14.53 -13.09 6.49
C TYR A 245 15.25 -12.51 5.28
N ARG A 246 16.47 -12.95 5.05
CA ARG A 246 17.25 -12.68 3.85
C ARG A 246 17.99 -13.93 3.40
N VAL A 247 18.31 -13.99 2.13
CA VAL A 247 19.20 -15.01 1.58
C VAL A 247 20.59 -14.40 1.45
N THR A 248 21.59 -15.03 2.03
CA THR A 248 23.00 -14.60 1.91
C THR A 248 23.53 -14.89 0.51
N ASP A 249 24.70 -14.34 0.15
CA ASP A 249 25.39 -14.62 -1.11
C ASP A 249 25.71 -16.10 -1.32
N LYS A 250 25.81 -16.86 -0.22
CA LYS A 250 25.98 -18.32 -0.24
C LYS A 250 24.66 -19.10 -0.40
N GLY A 251 23.53 -18.40 -0.60
CA GLY A 251 22.21 -19.00 -0.77
C GLY A 251 21.57 -19.54 0.52
N VAL A 252 22.09 -19.17 1.70
CA VAL A 252 21.58 -19.58 3.00
C VAL A 252 20.53 -18.58 3.48
N LEU A 253 19.37 -19.07 3.91
CA LEU A 253 18.34 -18.27 4.56
C LEU A 253 18.76 -17.93 5.99
N THR A 254 18.70 -16.64 6.36
CA THR A 254 19.06 -16.12 7.69
C THR A 254 18.07 -15.07 8.12
N ASN A 255 18.07 -14.72 9.41
CA ASN A 255 17.32 -13.58 9.91
C ASN A 255 17.84 -12.27 9.29
N SER A 256 16.92 -11.35 9.03
CA SER A 256 17.24 -9.99 8.61
C SER A 256 17.91 -9.21 9.75
N PRO A 257 18.80 -8.24 9.43
CA PRO A 257 19.37 -7.35 10.43
C PRO A 257 18.27 -6.50 11.09
N LEU A 258 18.58 -6.04 12.30
CA LEU A 258 17.76 -5.04 12.99
C LEU A 258 17.91 -3.68 12.28
N ALA A 259 16.82 -2.94 12.16
CA ALA A 259 16.82 -1.56 11.68
C ALA A 259 15.65 -0.80 12.29
N ASP A 260 15.89 0.45 12.65
CA ASP A 260 14.87 1.41 13.04
C ASP A 260 14.49 2.28 11.85
N ASN A 261 13.21 2.39 11.54
CA ASN A 261 12.72 3.11 10.36
C ASN A 261 12.17 4.51 10.69
N SER A 262 12.34 4.99 11.93
CA SER A 262 11.81 6.27 12.39
C SER A 262 12.33 7.48 11.60
N TYR A 263 13.56 7.43 11.07
CA TYR A 263 14.11 8.51 10.24
C TYR A 263 13.42 8.65 8.87
N LYS A 264 12.69 7.63 8.42
CA LYS A 264 12.10 7.57 7.08
C LYS A 264 10.61 7.23 7.09
N VAL A 265 9.88 7.54 8.15
CA VAL A 265 8.44 7.20 8.26
C VAL A 265 7.67 7.54 6.99
N PRO A 266 7.77 8.75 6.40
CA PRO A 266 7.03 9.12 5.20
C PRO A 266 7.45 8.33 3.94
N GLY A 267 8.67 7.83 3.88
CA GLY A 267 9.24 7.12 2.73
C GLY A 267 9.27 5.61 2.86
N GLY A 268 9.07 5.05 4.09
CA GLY A 268 9.26 3.60 4.30
C GLY A 268 8.96 3.09 5.71
N GLY A 269 8.44 3.91 6.63
CA GLY A 269 8.34 3.55 8.05
C GLY A 269 6.95 3.15 8.53
N PHE A 270 6.12 2.50 7.71
CA PHE A 270 4.86 1.92 8.13
C PHE A 270 4.91 0.39 8.16
N VAL A 271 4.03 -0.18 8.98
CA VAL A 271 3.65 -1.60 8.95
C VAL A 271 2.15 -1.74 8.70
N SER A 272 1.74 -2.80 8.01
CA SER A 272 0.34 -3.06 7.70
C SER A 272 0.11 -4.51 7.24
N THR A 273 -1.12 -4.83 6.84
CA THR A 273 -1.52 -6.08 6.19
C THR A 273 -1.75 -5.89 4.70
N ALA A 274 -1.72 -6.97 3.93
CA ALA A 274 -2.07 -6.92 2.50
C ALA A 274 -3.52 -6.47 2.28
N GLU A 275 -4.42 -6.84 3.17
CA GLU A 275 -5.83 -6.45 3.11
C GLU A 275 -6.03 -4.94 3.31
N ASP A 276 -5.31 -4.31 4.26
CA ASP A 276 -5.36 -2.85 4.43
C ASP A 276 -4.87 -2.11 3.18
N LEU A 277 -3.79 -2.58 2.55
CA LEU A 277 -3.33 -2.01 1.29
C LEU A 277 -4.32 -2.22 0.14
N ALA A 278 -5.04 -3.35 0.13
CA ALA A 278 -6.14 -3.57 -0.81
C ALA A 278 -7.29 -2.58 -0.57
N ARG A 279 -7.65 -2.30 0.70
CA ARG A 279 -8.63 -1.26 1.05
C ARG A 279 -8.17 0.15 0.64
N PHE A 280 -6.87 0.45 0.79
CA PHE A 280 -6.28 1.68 0.28
C PHE A 280 -6.46 1.81 -1.24
N ALA A 281 -6.16 0.75 -2.00
CA ALA A 281 -6.37 0.72 -3.44
C ALA A 281 -7.85 0.90 -3.81
N VAL A 282 -8.78 0.29 -3.08
CA VAL A 282 -10.24 0.51 -3.26
C VAL A 282 -10.62 1.96 -2.98
N ALA A 283 -10.10 2.55 -1.91
CA ALA A 283 -10.41 3.93 -1.53
C ALA A 283 -9.94 4.96 -2.59
N LEU A 284 -8.81 4.69 -3.25
CA LEU A 284 -8.35 5.47 -4.40
C LEU A 284 -9.26 5.31 -5.62
N GLN A 285 -9.67 4.08 -5.92
CA GLN A 285 -10.51 3.77 -7.10
C GLN A 285 -11.99 4.15 -6.94
N THR A 286 -12.40 4.59 -5.76
CA THR A 286 -13.78 5.00 -5.41
C THR A 286 -13.87 6.45 -4.93
N ASP A 287 -12.88 7.26 -5.26
CA ASP A 287 -12.78 8.71 -5.00
C ASP A 287 -12.95 9.10 -3.51
N ARG A 288 -12.70 8.14 -2.59
CA ARG A 288 -12.81 8.40 -1.14
C ARG A 288 -11.65 9.20 -0.56
N LEU A 289 -10.48 9.12 -1.18
CA LEU A 289 -9.27 9.79 -0.70
C LEU A 289 -8.94 11.05 -1.48
N LEU A 290 -9.13 11.04 -2.79
CA LEU A 290 -8.81 12.11 -3.72
C LEU A 290 -9.83 12.13 -4.86
N LYS A 291 -10.02 13.29 -5.48
CA LYS A 291 -10.81 13.43 -6.69
C LYS A 291 -10.14 12.74 -7.87
N ARG A 292 -10.94 12.33 -8.86
CA ARG A 292 -10.45 11.67 -10.06
C ARG A 292 -9.41 12.50 -10.81
N GLU A 293 -9.62 13.80 -10.93
CA GLU A 293 -8.69 14.72 -11.61
C GLU A 293 -7.32 14.75 -10.93
N THR A 294 -7.30 14.71 -9.59
CA THR A 294 -6.06 14.66 -8.81
C THR A 294 -5.33 13.33 -8.98
N LEU A 295 -6.08 12.22 -9.02
CA LEU A 295 -5.50 10.90 -9.31
C LEU A 295 -4.90 10.84 -10.72
N GLU A 296 -5.57 11.41 -11.74
CA GLU A 296 -5.02 11.50 -13.09
C GLU A 296 -3.71 12.32 -13.12
N LEU A 297 -3.65 13.43 -12.38
CA LEU A 297 -2.42 14.20 -12.22
C LEU A 297 -1.31 13.37 -11.57
N MET A 298 -1.64 12.57 -10.55
CA MET A 298 -0.67 11.71 -9.87
C MET A 298 -0.15 10.57 -10.74
N TYR A 299 -1.01 10.04 -11.62
CA TYR A 299 -0.69 8.92 -12.51
C TYR A 299 -0.08 9.36 -13.84
N ALA A 300 0.06 10.66 -14.08
CA ALA A 300 0.76 11.17 -15.23
C ALA A 300 2.29 11.05 -15.05
N PRO A 301 3.04 10.42 -16.00
CA PRO A 301 4.49 10.39 -15.96
C PRO A 301 5.07 11.80 -15.86
N GLN A 302 5.99 12.02 -14.94
CA GLN A 302 6.67 13.30 -14.81
C GLN A 302 7.74 13.45 -15.90
N LYS A 303 8.05 14.70 -16.27
CA LYS A 303 9.04 15.02 -17.28
C LYS A 303 10.20 15.79 -16.70
N THR A 304 11.37 15.52 -17.20
CA THR A 304 12.55 16.35 -16.98
C THR A 304 12.47 17.66 -17.76
N LYS A 305 13.30 18.63 -17.44
CA LYS A 305 13.33 19.96 -18.11
C LYS A 305 13.57 19.87 -19.63
N ASP A 306 14.26 18.83 -20.10
CA ASP A 306 14.49 18.54 -21.53
C ASP A 306 13.32 17.80 -22.19
N GLY A 307 12.21 17.60 -21.47
CA GLY A 307 10.98 16.98 -21.98
C GLY A 307 10.96 15.45 -21.94
N LYS A 308 12.02 14.79 -21.47
CA LYS A 308 12.06 13.33 -21.37
C LYS A 308 11.12 12.83 -20.27
N GLU A 309 10.22 11.90 -20.63
CA GLU A 309 9.33 11.27 -19.67
C GLU A 309 10.07 10.30 -18.76
N THR A 310 9.67 10.28 -17.50
CA THR A 310 10.06 9.27 -16.51
C THR A 310 9.00 8.17 -16.45
N SER A 311 9.32 7.02 -15.85
CA SER A 311 8.32 5.99 -15.52
C SER A 311 7.64 6.22 -14.17
N TYR A 312 7.61 7.47 -13.69
CA TYR A 312 7.12 7.82 -12.36
C TYR A 312 6.23 9.07 -12.41
N GLY A 313 5.08 8.98 -11.73
CA GLY A 313 4.16 10.09 -11.53
C GLY A 313 4.44 10.83 -10.21
N LEU A 314 3.40 11.32 -9.55
CA LEU A 314 3.49 11.93 -8.22
C LEU A 314 3.26 10.85 -7.15
N GLY A 315 4.34 10.15 -6.78
CA GLY A 315 4.30 9.08 -5.77
C GLY A 315 4.05 7.67 -6.30
N TRP A 316 3.99 7.47 -7.60
CA TRP A 316 3.60 6.21 -8.23
C TRP A 316 4.51 5.82 -9.39
N GLY A 317 4.91 4.58 -9.46
CA GLY A 317 5.39 3.99 -10.69
C GLY A 317 4.24 3.87 -11.69
N VAL A 318 4.48 4.28 -12.93
CA VAL A 318 3.47 4.29 -14.01
C VAL A 318 4.03 3.57 -15.22
N ALA A 319 3.25 2.66 -15.79
CA ALA A 319 3.61 1.96 -17.02
C ALA A 319 2.35 1.71 -17.87
N LYS A 320 2.57 1.36 -19.13
CA LYS A 320 1.53 0.84 -20.03
C LYS A 320 1.85 -0.61 -20.37
N ARG A 321 0.84 -1.44 -20.39
CA ARG A 321 0.95 -2.81 -20.91
C ARG A 321 1.10 -2.80 -22.44
N PRO A 322 1.63 -3.88 -23.04
CA PRO A 322 1.65 -3.99 -24.50
C PRO A 322 0.26 -3.85 -25.16
N THR A 323 -0.78 -4.20 -24.43
CA THR A 323 -2.20 -4.09 -24.82
C THR A 323 -2.77 -2.67 -24.65
N GLY A 324 -1.98 -1.73 -24.09
CA GLY A 324 -2.31 -0.31 -23.97
C GLY A 324 -2.83 0.11 -22.61
N GLU A 325 -3.25 -0.82 -21.73
CA GLU A 325 -3.81 -0.49 -20.41
C GLU A 325 -2.74 0.12 -19.50
N ARG A 326 -3.15 1.16 -18.78
CA ARG A 326 -2.32 1.79 -17.76
C ARG A 326 -2.21 0.91 -16.53
N THR A 327 -0.99 0.75 -16.04
CA THR A 327 -0.70 0.16 -14.74
C THR A 327 -0.07 1.20 -13.83
N VAL A 328 -0.49 1.19 -12.57
CA VAL A 328 0.00 2.08 -11.52
C VAL A 328 0.38 1.21 -10.34
N GLY A 329 1.50 1.48 -9.72
CA GLY A 329 1.91 0.65 -8.60
C GLY A 329 3.16 1.17 -7.90
N HIS A 330 3.56 0.45 -6.86
CA HIS A 330 4.83 0.70 -6.18
C HIS A 330 5.36 -0.58 -5.56
N SER A 331 6.66 -0.78 -5.64
CA SER A 331 7.36 -1.82 -4.87
C SER A 331 7.80 -1.28 -3.51
N GLY A 332 7.91 -2.15 -2.53
CA GLY A 332 8.53 -1.84 -1.25
C GLY A 332 9.64 -2.85 -0.95
N GLY A 333 10.81 -2.36 -0.61
CA GLY A 333 11.95 -3.19 -0.21
C GLY A 333 12.71 -2.51 0.91
N GLN A 334 12.95 -3.23 1.98
CA GLN A 334 13.83 -2.87 3.09
C GLN A 334 14.09 -4.11 3.95
N GLN A 335 14.82 -3.93 5.06
CA GLN A 335 15.05 -5.02 6.01
C GLN A 335 13.73 -5.70 6.38
N ARG A 336 13.72 -7.02 6.35
CA ARG A 336 12.61 -7.91 6.74
C ARG A 336 11.47 -8.02 5.73
N VAL A 337 11.52 -7.36 4.55
CA VAL A 337 10.33 -7.32 3.70
C VAL A 337 10.64 -7.05 2.23
N SER A 338 9.80 -7.64 1.38
CA SER A 338 9.51 -7.16 0.03
C SER A 338 8.01 -7.09 -0.16
N THR A 339 7.52 -5.99 -0.73
CA THR A 339 6.10 -5.73 -0.98
C THR A 339 5.87 -5.25 -2.40
N PHE A 340 4.67 -5.45 -2.90
CA PHE A 340 4.24 -4.91 -4.19
C PHE A 340 2.76 -4.57 -4.17
N LEU A 341 2.42 -3.35 -4.59
CA LEU A 341 1.07 -2.91 -4.90
C LEU A 341 0.99 -2.69 -6.41
N HIS A 342 0.18 -3.50 -7.09
CA HIS A 342 -0.13 -3.38 -8.51
C HIS A 342 -1.58 -2.98 -8.69
N MET A 343 -1.85 -1.98 -9.50
CA MET A 343 -3.20 -1.54 -9.82
C MET A 343 -3.39 -1.38 -11.33
N GLN A 344 -4.59 -1.70 -11.79
CA GLN A 344 -5.15 -1.30 -13.08
C GLN A 344 -6.45 -0.53 -12.77
N PRO A 345 -6.35 0.77 -12.48
CA PRO A 345 -7.48 1.54 -11.92
C PRO A 345 -8.69 1.57 -12.86
N ASP A 346 -8.45 1.62 -14.17
CA ASP A 346 -9.51 1.66 -15.18
C ASP A 346 -10.33 0.35 -15.23
N GLN A 347 -9.73 -0.77 -14.80
CA GLN A 347 -10.37 -2.10 -14.72
C GLN A 347 -10.86 -2.45 -13.30
N GLY A 348 -10.68 -1.55 -12.33
CA GLY A 348 -11.09 -1.80 -10.95
C GLY A 348 -10.29 -2.91 -10.26
N LEU A 349 -9.06 -3.20 -10.74
CA LEU A 349 -8.18 -4.25 -10.23
C LEU A 349 -7.10 -3.66 -9.31
N ALA A 350 -6.79 -4.40 -8.24
CA ALA A 350 -5.51 -4.28 -7.54
C ALA A 350 -5.04 -5.64 -7.01
N VAL A 351 -3.74 -5.83 -6.99
CA VAL A 351 -3.07 -6.99 -6.38
C VAL A 351 -2.01 -6.47 -5.42
N VAL A 352 -2.10 -6.92 -4.18
CA VAL A 352 -1.13 -6.62 -3.12
C VAL A 352 -0.41 -7.90 -2.75
N ILE A 353 0.91 -7.86 -2.73
CA ILE A 353 1.74 -8.97 -2.27
C ILE A 353 2.71 -8.44 -1.22
N MET A 354 2.79 -9.14 -0.09
CA MET A 354 3.71 -8.84 0.99
C MET A 354 4.44 -10.12 1.40
N SER A 355 5.76 -10.08 1.47
CA SER A 355 6.58 -11.20 1.87
C SER A 355 7.57 -10.81 2.96
N ASN A 356 7.96 -11.75 3.81
CA ASN A 356 8.97 -11.53 4.83
C ASN A 356 10.41 -11.88 4.37
N LEU A 357 10.64 -11.91 3.05
CA LEU A 357 11.97 -12.05 2.46
C LEU A 357 12.46 -10.72 1.88
N GLU A 358 13.69 -10.33 2.22
CA GLU A 358 14.35 -9.20 1.55
C GLU A 358 14.70 -9.55 0.10
N GLY A 359 14.55 -8.57 -0.79
CA GLY A 359 14.97 -8.69 -2.19
C GLY A 359 14.08 -9.58 -3.06
N ALA A 360 12.93 -10.06 -2.58
CA ALA A 360 12.01 -10.83 -3.39
C ALA A 360 11.42 -9.98 -4.53
N ARG A 361 11.36 -10.56 -5.74
CA ARG A 361 10.86 -9.90 -6.96
C ARG A 361 9.40 -10.26 -7.16
N LEU A 362 8.49 -9.38 -6.77
CA LEU A 362 7.05 -9.66 -6.69
C LEU A 362 6.24 -9.08 -7.86
N GLY A 363 6.83 -8.20 -8.69
CA GLY A 363 6.10 -7.48 -9.74
C GLY A 363 5.49 -8.38 -10.80
N ALA A 364 6.25 -9.36 -11.32
CA ALA A 364 5.75 -10.30 -12.32
C ALA A 364 4.63 -11.18 -11.76
N LEU A 365 4.76 -11.66 -10.52
CA LEU A 365 3.73 -12.42 -9.82
C LEU A 365 2.43 -11.59 -9.70
N ALA A 366 2.53 -10.32 -9.29
CA ALA A 366 1.36 -9.46 -9.16
C ALA A 366 0.64 -9.23 -10.50
N GLN A 367 1.38 -9.07 -11.60
CA GLN A 367 0.81 -8.95 -12.94
C GLN A 367 0.10 -10.24 -13.37
N GLN A 368 0.72 -11.40 -13.19
CA GLN A 368 0.14 -12.70 -13.54
C GLN A 368 -1.14 -12.99 -12.75
N ILE A 369 -1.15 -12.65 -11.44
CA ILE A 369 -2.38 -12.75 -10.63
C ILE A 369 -3.46 -11.82 -11.20
N GLY A 370 -3.11 -10.58 -11.56
CA GLY A 370 -4.02 -9.65 -12.21
C GLY A 370 -4.63 -10.21 -13.49
N ASP A 371 -3.82 -10.87 -14.33
CA ASP A 371 -4.27 -11.51 -15.58
C ASP A 371 -5.24 -12.67 -15.33
N ILE A 372 -5.02 -13.47 -14.28
CA ILE A 372 -5.97 -14.52 -13.87
C ILE A 372 -7.31 -13.90 -13.45
N VAL A 373 -7.26 -12.81 -12.70
CA VAL A 373 -8.47 -12.16 -12.16
C VAL A 373 -9.30 -11.51 -13.26
N LEU A 374 -8.68 -10.93 -14.28
CA LEU A 374 -9.35 -10.20 -15.37
C LEU A 374 -9.89 -11.11 -16.49
N LYS A 375 -9.38 -12.31 -16.64
CA LYS A 375 -9.93 -13.35 -17.55
C LYS A 375 -11.27 -13.89 -17.05
#